data_8c9b729c280383359c0e3963e7d57ec3
#
_entry.id   8c9b729c280383359c0e3963e7d57ec3
#
_cell.length_a   1.000
_cell.length_b   1.000
_cell.length_c   1.000
_cell.angle_alpha   90.00
_cell.angle_beta   90.00
_cell.angle_gamma   90.00
#
_symmetry.space_group_name_H-M   'P 1'
#
loop_
_entity.id
_entity.type
_entity.pdbx_description
1 polymer ?
#
loop_
_entity_poly.entity_id
_entity_poly.type
_entity_poly.pdbx_seq_one_letter_code
_entity_poly.pdbx_strand_id
1 'polypeptide(L)'
;FDDCAINPTAKIVDILRSRKIFVPVIGFPFKAGASIVKYSFESKVDCIALDWSVNLSWAIKNLNKEVALQGNLDPASLIPSESDYLRENVLTILDKMKDRKFIFNVGHGLTPYFNIYNVKEVISIVRNFNKIA
;
A
#
# COMPACT_ATOMS: atom_id res chain seq x y z
N PHE A 1 -5.48 6.66 -18.97
CA PHE A 1 -5.25 5.78 -17.81
C PHE A 1 -6.10 4.50 -17.92
N ASP A 2 -7.36 4.62 -18.35
CA ASP A 2 -8.28 3.49 -18.47
C ASP A 2 -7.71 2.40 -19.39
N ASP A 3 -7.32 2.76 -20.60
CA ASP A 3 -6.84 1.81 -21.62
C ASP A 3 -5.45 1.22 -21.33
N CYS A 4 -4.64 1.92 -20.52
CA CYS A 4 -3.27 1.50 -20.24
C CYS A 4 -3.09 0.86 -18.86
N ALA A 5 -4.05 1.03 -17.95
CA ALA A 5 -3.95 0.54 -16.57
C ALA A 5 -5.21 -0.23 -16.14
N ILE A 6 -6.40 0.40 -16.13
CA ILE A 6 -7.62 -0.22 -15.58
C ILE A 6 -8.04 -1.42 -16.40
N ASN A 7 -8.29 -1.23 -17.70
CA ASN A 7 -8.80 -2.28 -18.57
C ASN A 7 -7.87 -3.48 -18.71
N PRO A 8 -6.54 -3.31 -18.91
CA PRO A 8 -5.61 -4.43 -18.93
C PRO A 8 -5.56 -5.19 -17.60
N THR A 9 -5.56 -4.47 -16.47
CA THR A 9 -5.56 -5.11 -15.14
C THR A 9 -6.83 -5.93 -14.93
N ALA A 10 -8.01 -5.35 -15.19
CA ALA A 10 -9.28 -6.05 -15.07
C ALA A 10 -9.33 -7.31 -15.96
N LYS A 11 -8.81 -7.20 -17.20
CA LYS A 11 -8.74 -8.35 -18.12
C LYS A 11 -7.83 -9.47 -17.59
N ILE A 12 -6.69 -9.12 -17.00
CA ILE A 12 -5.79 -10.11 -16.36
C ILE A 12 -6.52 -10.83 -15.23
N VAL A 13 -7.19 -10.09 -14.35
CA VAL A 13 -7.95 -10.67 -13.23
C VAL A 13 -9.06 -11.59 -13.76
N ASP A 14 -9.82 -11.17 -14.77
CA ASP A 14 -10.88 -11.99 -15.38
C ASP A 14 -10.33 -13.29 -15.98
N ILE A 15 -9.18 -13.25 -16.65
CA ILE A 15 -8.52 -14.45 -17.19
C ILE A 15 -8.11 -15.40 -16.07
N LEU A 16 -7.54 -14.88 -14.97
CA LEU A 16 -7.18 -15.71 -13.83
C LEU A 16 -8.42 -16.40 -13.23
N ARG A 17 -9.49 -15.65 -13.00
CA ARG A 17 -10.74 -16.18 -12.43
C ARG A 17 -11.41 -17.20 -13.36
N SER A 18 -11.43 -16.95 -14.67
CA SER A 18 -11.98 -17.90 -15.65
C SER A 18 -11.21 -19.23 -15.69
N ARG A 19 -9.92 -19.19 -15.38
CA ARG A 19 -9.07 -20.38 -15.24
C ARG A 19 -9.12 -21.03 -13.84
N LYS A 20 -10.04 -20.57 -12.96
CA LYS A 20 -10.16 -21.01 -11.57
C LYS A 20 -8.90 -20.77 -10.71
N ILE A 21 -8.13 -19.75 -11.05
CA ILE A 21 -6.97 -19.30 -10.27
C ILE A 21 -7.44 -18.21 -9.31
N PHE A 22 -7.56 -18.52 -8.03
CA PHE A 22 -8.10 -17.62 -7.00
C PHE A 22 -7.03 -17.03 -6.07
N VAL A 23 -5.81 -16.85 -6.58
CA VAL A 23 -4.77 -16.14 -5.83
C VAL A 23 -5.14 -14.66 -5.69
N PRO A 24 -4.90 -14.02 -4.53
CA PRO A 24 -5.07 -12.58 -4.38
C PRO A 24 -4.18 -11.81 -5.35
N VAL A 25 -4.75 -10.78 -5.98
CA VAL A 25 -4.05 -9.91 -6.93
C VAL A 25 -3.86 -8.53 -6.30
N ILE A 26 -2.62 -8.08 -6.21
CA ILE A 26 -2.27 -6.73 -5.75
C ILE A 26 -1.95 -5.87 -6.96
N GLY A 27 -2.68 -4.79 -7.17
CA GLY A 27 -2.41 -3.80 -8.21
C GLY A 27 -1.62 -2.62 -7.64
N PHE A 28 -0.64 -2.12 -8.40
CA PHE A 28 0.14 -0.94 -8.03
C PHE A 28 0.04 0.14 -9.12
N PRO A 29 -1.03 0.96 -9.11
CA PRO A 29 -1.20 2.07 -10.05
C PRO A 29 -0.33 3.27 -9.64
N PHE A 30 0.99 3.15 -9.85
CA PHE A 30 1.97 4.14 -9.44
C PHE A 30 1.67 5.52 -10.03
N LYS A 31 1.67 6.55 -9.17
CA LYS A 31 1.38 7.95 -9.52
C LYS A 31 0.05 8.16 -10.26
N ALA A 32 -0.94 7.32 -9.99
CA ALA A 32 -2.26 7.42 -10.62
C ALA A 32 -3.04 8.69 -10.23
N GLY A 33 -2.65 9.39 -9.16
CA GLY A 33 -3.39 10.55 -8.65
C GLY A 33 -4.86 10.21 -8.38
N ALA A 34 -5.78 11.09 -8.78
CA ALA A 34 -7.22 10.87 -8.57
C ALA A 34 -7.78 9.65 -9.34
N SER A 35 -7.11 9.20 -10.40
CA SER A 35 -7.53 8.02 -11.19
C SER A 35 -7.50 6.72 -10.39
N ILE A 36 -6.80 6.71 -9.24
CA ILE A 36 -6.79 5.56 -8.33
C ILE A 36 -8.19 5.24 -7.77
N VAL A 37 -9.09 6.23 -7.69
CA VAL A 37 -10.48 6.00 -7.27
C VAL A 37 -11.16 5.08 -8.26
N LYS A 38 -11.16 5.44 -9.54
CA LYS A 38 -11.76 4.61 -10.59
C LYS A 38 -11.08 3.23 -10.66
N TYR A 39 -9.75 3.19 -10.54
CA TYR A 39 -8.99 1.94 -10.47
C TYR A 39 -9.48 1.03 -9.34
N SER A 40 -9.82 1.58 -8.18
CA SER A 40 -10.28 0.81 -7.01
C SER A 40 -11.64 0.12 -7.22
N PHE A 41 -12.45 0.60 -8.14
CA PHE A 41 -13.76 0.02 -8.44
C PHE A 41 -13.75 -0.89 -9.68
N GLU A 42 -12.90 -0.61 -10.66
CA GLU A 42 -12.99 -1.23 -11.97
C GLU A 42 -11.87 -2.22 -12.30
N SER A 43 -10.71 -2.14 -11.65
CA SER A 43 -9.57 -3.04 -11.92
C SER A 43 -9.76 -4.48 -11.45
N LYS A 44 -10.75 -4.73 -10.58
CA LYS A 44 -11.08 -6.06 -10.00
C LYS A 44 -9.97 -6.68 -9.15
N VAL A 45 -8.96 -5.92 -8.75
CA VAL A 45 -7.90 -6.39 -7.85
C VAL A 45 -8.41 -6.58 -6.42
N ASP A 46 -7.79 -7.49 -5.68
CA ASP A 46 -8.13 -7.75 -4.28
C ASP A 46 -7.47 -6.75 -3.33
N CYS A 47 -6.36 -6.15 -3.75
CA CYS A 47 -5.61 -5.16 -2.97
C CYS A 47 -5.01 -4.10 -3.89
N ILE A 48 -4.93 -2.85 -3.41
CA ILE A 48 -4.26 -1.75 -4.09
C ILE A 48 -3.06 -1.31 -3.27
N ALA A 49 -1.87 -1.39 -3.87
CA ALA A 49 -0.68 -0.79 -3.31
C ALA A 49 -0.69 0.72 -3.60
N LEU A 50 -0.50 1.51 -2.55
CA LEU A 50 -0.45 2.97 -2.58
C LEU A 50 1.01 3.42 -2.61
N ASP A 51 1.33 4.37 -3.46
CA ASP A 51 2.62 5.05 -3.37
C ASP A 51 2.65 6.05 -2.21
N TRP A 52 3.84 6.49 -1.83
CA TRP A 52 4.05 7.36 -0.66
C TRP A 52 3.40 8.74 -0.77
N SER A 53 3.05 9.18 -1.97
CA SER A 53 2.40 10.48 -2.19
C SER A 53 0.91 10.48 -1.90
N VAL A 54 0.30 9.30 -1.78
CA VAL A 54 -1.13 9.17 -1.52
C VAL A 54 -1.44 9.45 -0.05
N ASN A 55 -2.29 10.43 0.22
CA ASN A 55 -2.75 10.69 1.58
C ASN A 55 -3.69 9.57 2.06
N LEU A 56 -3.32 8.87 3.14
CA LEU A 56 -4.08 7.72 3.65
C LEU A 56 -5.49 8.07 4.10
N SER A 57 -5.68 9.22 4.78
CA SER A 57 -7.02 9.64 5.22
C SER A 57 -7.95 9.90 4.03
N TRP A 58 -7.40 10.44 2.95
CA TRP A 58 -8.14 10.60 1.70
C TRP A 58 -8.42 9.24 1.03
N ALA A 59 -7.44 8.34 1.00
CA ALA A 59 -7.60 7.00 0.42
C ALA A 59 -8.68 6.18 1.15
N ILE A 60 -8.68 6.18 2.49
CA ILE A 60 -9.69 5.52 3.32
C ILE A 60 -11.11 6.00 2.98
N LYS A 61 -11.27 7.31 2.72
CA LYS A 61 -12.56 7.93 2.44
C LYS A 61 -13.07 7.66 1.03
N ASN A 62 -12.18 7.61 0.04
CA ASN A 62 -12.55 7.68 -1.37
C ASN A 62 -12.38 6.37 -2.13
N LEU A 63 -11.52 5.45 -1.67
CA LEU A 63 -11.31 4.18 -2.36
C LEU A 63 -12.35 3.13 -1.96
N ASN A 64 -12.58 2.17 -2.86
CA ASN A 64 -13.49 1.06 -2.61
C ASN A 64 -13.18 0.34 -1.29
N LYS A 65 -14.17 0.24 -0.40
CA LYS A 65 -13.99 -0.30 0.96
C LYS A 65 -13.78 -1.81 0.98
N GLU A 66 -14.19 -2.51 -0.06
CA GLU A 66 -14.04 -3.96 -0.17
C GLU A 66 -12.61 -4.36 -0.56
N VAL A 67 -11.88 -3.48 -1.22
CA VAL A 67 -10.50 -3.72 -1.66
C VAL A 67 -9.54 -3.43 -0.51
N ALA A 68 -8.62 -4.34 -0.22
CA ALA A 68 -7.55 -4.10 0.75
C ALA A 68 -6.60 -2.99 0.26
N LEU A 69 -5.94 -2.31 1.19
CA LEU A 69 -4.91 -1.32 0.85
C LEU A 69 -3.54 -1.82 1.32
N GLN A 70 -2.50 -1.51 0.56
CA GLN A 70 -1.11 -1.80 0.93
C GLN A 70 -0.27 -0.54 0.84
N GLY A 71 0.68 -0.38 1.72
CA GLY A 71 1.63 0.74 1.69
C GLY A 71 1.69 1.46 3.02
N ASN A 72 2.03 2.74 3.06
CA ASN A 72 2.69 3.52 2.00
C ASN A 72 3.78 4.39 2.61
N LEU A 73 4.59 3.75 3.48
CA LEU A 73 5.73 4.44 4.09
C LEU A 73 6.64 5.02 3.01
N ASP A 74 7.00 6.30 3.14
CA ASP A 74 7.99 6.91 2.24
C ASP A 74 9.33 6.18 2.38
N PRO A 75 9.89 5.60 1.30
CA PRO A 75 11.18 4.95 1.33
C PRO A 75 12.32 5.88 1.78
N ALA A 76 12.19 7.19 1.60
CA ALA A 76 13.16 8.17 2.06
C ALA A 76 13.29 8.17 3.60
N SER A 77 12.25 7.79 4.33
CA SER A 77 12.28 7.65 5.80
C SER A 77 13.26 6.58 6.28
N LEU A 78 13.70 5.68 5.40
CA LEU A 78 14.63 4.61 5.74
C LEU A 78 16.11 5.00 5.56
N ILE A 79 16.40 6.20 5.04
CA ILE A 79 17.76 6.67 4.75
C ILE A 79 18.42 7.28 6.00
N PRO A 80 17.79 8.23 6.73
CA PRO A 80 18.41 8.91 7.85
C PRO A 80 18.64 8.01 9.07
N SER A 81 19.56 8.43 9.92
CA SER A 81 19.90 7.73 11.16
C SER A 81 19.00 8.06 12.36
N GLU A 82 18.04 8.97 12.22
CA GLU A 82 17.15 9.39 13.31
C GLU A 82 15.92 8.51 13.40
N SER A 83 15.87 7.68 14.42
CA SER A 83 14.84 6.66 14.63
C SER A 83 13.47 7.22 15.03
N ASP A 84 13.40 8.35 15.73
CA ASP A 84 12.15 8.86 16.28
C ASP A 84 11.15 9.24 15.18
N TYR A 85 11.60 9.92 14.14
CA TYR A 85 10.77 10.29 13.00
C TYR A 85 10.25 9.06 12.23
N LEU A 86 11.10 8.04 12.05
CA LEU A 86 10.72 6.80 11.39
C LEU A 86 9.62 6.07 12.17
N ARG A 87 9.83 5.95 13.49
CA ARG A 87 8.88 5.30 14.39
C ARG A 87 7.52 5.99 14.36
N GLU A 88 7.50 7.32 14.45
CA GLU A 88 6.28 8.12 14.42
C GLU A 88 5.50 7.92 13.11
N ASN A 89 6.19 7.94 11.97
CA ASN A 89 5.59 7.70 10.66
C ASN A 89 4.96 6.31 10.56
N VAL A 90 5.67 5.27 11.01
CA VAL A 90 5.15 3.89 10.98
C VAL A 90 3.91 3.76 11.86
N LEU A 91 3.95 4.27 13.09
CA LEU A 91 2.81 4.23 14.01
C LEU A 91 1.62 5.01 13.48
N THR A 92 1.85 6.18 12.86
CA THR A 92 0.80 6.99 12.24
C THR A 92 0.09 6.23 11.11
N ILE A 93 0.83 5.50 10.28
CA ILE A 93 0.25 4.67 9.22
C ILE A 93 -0.60 3.56 9.82
N LEU A 94 -0.05 2.82 10.79
CA LEU A 94 -0.73 1.70 11.43
C LEU A 94 -2.01 2.14 12.14
N ASP A 95 -1.97 3.23 12.89
CA ASP A 95 -3.15 3.75 13.58
C ASP A 95 -4.26 4.19 12.60
N LYS A 96 -3.89 4.90 11.52
CA LYS A 96 -4.86 5.30 10.49
C LYS A 96 -5.51 4.11 9.81
N MET A 97 -4.80 2.99 9.67
CA MET A 97 -5.23 1.83 8.91
C MET A 97 -5.82 0.69 9.76
N LYS A 98 -5.90 0.85 11.09
CA LYS A 98 -6.33 -0.21 12.03
C LYS A 98 -7.73 -0.79 11.74
N ASP A 99 -8.64 0.03 11.21
CA ASP A 99 -10.02 -0.36 10.90
C ASP A 99 -10.21 -0.76 9.42
N ARG A 100 -9.11 -0.96 8.67
CA ARG A 100 -9.14 -1.29 7.26
C ARG A 100 -8.39 -2.60 6.98
N LYS A 101 -8.83 -3.38 5.98
CA LYS A 101 -8.01 -4.47 5.43
C LYS A 101 -6.71 -3.88 4.91
N PHE A 102 -5.59 -4.16 5.57
CA PHE A 102 -4.34 -3.46 5.30
C PHE A 102 -3.11 -4.37 5.35
N ILE A 103 -2.19 -4.11 4.44
CA ILE A 103 -0.85 -4.70 4.41
C ILE A 103 0.16 -3.56 4.54
N PHE A 104 0.90 -3.52 5.64
CA PHE A 104 1.96 -2.52 5.78
C PHE A 104 3.07 -2.78 4.77
N ASN A 105 3.48 -1.74 4.05
CA ASN A 105 4.60 -1.78 3.11
C ASN A 105 5.17 -0.36 2.93
N VAL A 106 6.31 -0.28 2.24
CA VAL A 106 6.81 0.98 1.69
C VAL A 106 6.03 1.38 0.44
N GLY A 107 5.95 2.67 0.15
CA GLY A 107 5.22 3.20 -1.00
C GLY A 107 5.96 3.08 -2.34
N HIS A 108 7.17 2.52 -2.36
CA HIS A 108 7.98 2.22 -3.54
C HIS A 108 9.15 1.31 -3.18
N GLY A 109 9.93 0.87 -4.18
CA GLY A 109 11.19 0.16 -3.95
C GLY A 109 12.18 0.98 -3.14
N LEU A 110 13.00 0.31 -2.35
CA LEU A 110 14.05 0.93 -1.55
C LEU A 110 15.18 1.46 -2.44
N THR A 111 15.77 2.59 -2.05
CA THR A 111 16.96 3.12 -2.70
C THR A 111 18.22 2.38 -2.22
N PRO A 112 19.35 2.42 -2.95
CA PRO A 112 20.60 1.80 -2.50
C PRO A 112 21.17 2.38 -1.17
N TYR A 113 20.66 3.52 -0.74
CA TYR A 113 21.15 4.28 0.44
C TYR A 113 20.35 4.00 1.71
N PHE A 114 19.41 3.06 1.71
CA PHE A 114 18.63 2.74 2.90
C PHE A 114 19.49 2.13 4.01
N ASN A 115 19.11 2.39 5.26
CA ASN A 115 19.75 1.81 6.42
C ASN A 115 19.04 0.51 6.82
N ILE A 116 19.77 -0.60 6.84
CA ILE A 116 19.22 -1.92 7.19
C ILE A 116 18.69 -1.97 8.64
N TYR A 117 19.23 -1.18 9.55
CA TYR A 117 18.72 -1.10 10.92
C TYR A 117 17.34 -0.45 10.95
N ASN A 118 17.08 0.56 10.12
CA ASN A 118 15.76 1.17 10.00
C ASN A 118 14.73 0.17 9.45
N VAL A 119 15.10 -0.68 8.51
CA VAL A 119 14.21 -1.75 8.02
C VAL A 119 13.86 -2.73 9.13
N LYS A 120 14.86 -3.14 9.94
CA LYS A 120 14.63 -4.03 11.09
C LYS A 120 13.73 -3.37 12.13
N GLU A 121 13.91 -2.09 12.38
CA GLU A 121 13.07 -1.32 13.30
C GLU A 121 11.62 -1.26 12.82
N VAL A 122 11.37 -0.93 11.55
CA VAL A 122 10.03 -0.94 10.96
C VAL A 122 9.36 -2.31 11.14
N ILE A 123 10.07 -3.40 10.82
CA ILE A 123 9.55 -4.76 11.00
C ILE A 123 9.18 -5.02 12.47
N SER A 124 10.03 -4.58 13.40
CA SER A 124 9.78 -4.72 14.83
C SER A 124 8.53 -3.96 15.29
N ILE A 125 8.39 -2.70 14.86
CA ILE A 125 7.23 -1.86 15.19
C ILE A 125 5.94 -2.49 14.65
N VAL A 126 5.91 -2.86 13.37
CA VAL A 126 4.73 -3.44 12.72
C VAL A 126 4.30 -4.74 13.42
N ARG A 127 5.25 -5.64 13.73
CA ARG A 127 4.95 -6.93 14.38
C ARG A 127 4.45 -6.78 15.82
N ASN A 128 4.81 -5.72 16.50
CA ASN A 128 4.44 -5.49 17.90
C ASN A 128 3.30 -4.47 18.05
N PHE A 129 2.77 -3.92 16.97
CA PHE A 129 1.74 -2.87 17.03
C PHE A 129 0.52 -3.28 17.87
N ASN A 130 -0.02 -4.47 17.66
CA ASN A 130 -1.19 -4.98 18.40
C ASN A 130 -0.87 -5.38 19.86
N LYS A 131 0.41 -5.31 20.30
CA LYS A 131 0.79 -5.54 21.68
C LYS A 131 0.98 -4.25 22.48
N ILE A 132 0.93 -3.10 21.77
CA ILE A 132 1.18 -1.77 22.32
C ILE A 132 -0.15 -0.99 22.42
N ALA A 133 -1.15 -1.39 21.65
CA ALA A 133 -2.53 -0.88 21.68
C ALA A 133 -3.36 -1.72 22.65
#